data_0ca8275264bd3a6f20c3dd2a8c3f01c2
#
_entry.id   0ca8275264bd3a6f20c3dd2a8c3f01c2
#
_cell.length_a   1.000
_cell.length_b   1.000
_cell.length_c   1.000
_cell.angle_alpha   90.00
_cell.angle_beta   90.00
_cell.angle_gamma   90.00
#
_symmetry.space_group_name_H-M   'P 1'
#
loop_
_entity.id
_entity.type
_entity.pdbx_description
1 polymer ?
#
loop_
_entity_poly.entity_id
_entity_poly.type
_entity_poly.pdbx_seq_one_letter_code
_entity_poly.pdbx_strand_id
1 'polypeptide(L)'
;MTDEQLEILEDHVVVLGFGDLTEPILDELMDSTAFVVVTPDPETAARLQQRDIAVLTDDPSDEAPLERAGIDRAKAVVAATNDDAQDALAILTARALNADIRIVAAATDRENVEKLRRAGADTVISPAVIGGHLLVQSALGREGMENIADHLLDIRDEDDL
;
A
#
# COMPACT_ATOMS: atom_id res chain seq x y z
N MET A 1 -8.29 -6.43 16.82
CA MET A 1 -8.05 -5.06 17.31
C MET A 1 -9.38 -4.40 17.64
N THR A 2 -9.47 -3.77 18.78
CA THR A 2 -10.68 -3.04 19.23
C THR A 2 -10.69 -1.62 18.66
N ASP A 3 -11.86 -0.98 18.67
CA ASP A 3 -11.97 0.42 18.25
C ASP A 3 -11.08 1.35 19.09
N GLU A 4 -10.92 1.07 20.37
CA GLU A 4 -10.01 1.81 21.26
C GLU A 4 -8.55 1.73 20.79
N GLN A 5 -8.11 0.59 20.31
CA GLN A 5 -6.75 0.41 19.80
C GLN A 5 -6.53 1.15 18.47
N LEU A 6 -7.57 1.27 17.65
CA LEU A 6 -7.52 2.08 16.43
C LEU A 6 -7.46 3.57 16.73
N GLU A 7 -8.18 4.04 17.77
CA GLU A 7 -8.22 5.45 18.16
C GLU A 7 -6.86 5.99 18.63
N ILE A 8 -5.97 5.13 19.12
CA ILE A 8 -4.63 5.54 19.57
C ILE A 8 -3.59 5.57 18.47
N LEU A 9 -3.90 5.07 17.26
CA LEU A 9 -2.97 5.12 16.13
C LEU A 9 -2.78 6.56 15.66
N GLU A 10 -1.53 6.99 15.57
CA GLU A 10 -1.13 8.25 14.95
C GLU A 10 0.25 8.08 14.27
N ASP A 11 0.55 8.91 13.30
CA ASP A 11 1.74 8.78 12.46
C ASP A 11 1.89 7.38 11.83
N HIS A 12 0.77 6.72 11.59
CA HIS A 12 0.70 5.38 11.02
C HIS A 12 0.42 5.44 9.51
N VAL A 13 0.49 4.29 8.86
CA VAL A 13 0.14 4.12 7.45
C VAL A 13 -1.21 3.43 7.35
N VAL A 14 -2.07 3.93 6.49
CA VAL A 14 -3.36 3.29 6.16
C VAL A 14 -3.20 2.58 4.81
N VAL A 15 -3.38 1.26 4.81
CA VAL A 15 -3.31 0.43 3.59
C VAL A 15 -4.73 0.18 3.11
N LEU A 16 -5.06 0.67 1.91
CA LEU A 16 -6.40 0.60 1.35
C LEU A 16 -6.53 -0.62 0.43
N GLY A 17 -7.30 -1.60 0.87
CA GLY A 17 -7.56 -2.81 0.12
C GLY A 17 -6.45 -3.84 0.21
N PHE A 18 -6.57 -4.89 -0.57
CA PHE A 18 -5.62 -5.99 -0.59
C PHE A 18 -5.44 -6.51 -2.02
N GLY A 19 -4.21 -6.70 -2.46
CA GLY A 19 -3.85 -7.19 -3.79
C GLY A 19 -2.50 -7.89 -3.77
N ASP A 20 -1.96 -8.16 -4.94
CA ASP A 20 -0.72 -8.93 -5.10
C ASP A 20 0.50 -8.26 -4.46
N LEU A 21 0.52 -6.93 -4.38
CA LEU A 21 1.62 -6.19 -3.77
C LEU A 21 1.48 -6.05 -2.26
N THR A 22 0.33 -6.35 -1.69
CA THR A 22 0.06 -6.04 -0.29
C THR A 22 0.94 -6.84 0.66
N GLU A 23 1.14 -8.14 0.44
CA GLU A 23 2.04 -8.93 1.30
C GLU A 23 3.45 -8.35 1.36
N PRO A 24 4.14 -8.06 0.23
CA PRO A 24 5.43 -7.38 0.29
C PRO A 24 5.38 -6.02 0.99
N ILE A 25 4.30 -5.26 0.82
CA ILE A 25 4.12 -3.98 1.50
C ILE A 25 4.02 -4.19 3.02
N LEU A 26 3.23 -5.15 3.48
CA LEU A 26 3.07 -5.45 4.90
C LEU A 26 4.39 -5.92 5.52
N ASP A 27 5.15 -6.75 4.83
CA ASP A 27 6.46 -7.21 5.29
C ASP A 27 7.41 -6.03 5.58
N GLU A 28 7.42 -5.04 4.71
CA GLU A 28 8.22 -3.82 4.91
C GLU A 28 7.67 -2.95 6.04
N LEU A 29 6.34 -2.81 6.15
CA LEU A 29 5.72 -1.97 7.18
C LEU A 29 5.87 -2.56 8.59
N MET A 30 5.83 -3.88 8.72
CA MET A 30 5.93 -4.55 10.04
C MET A 30 7.21 -4.18 10.79
N ASP A 31 8.29 -3.92 10.09
CA ASP A 31 9.58 -3.56 10.67
C ASP A 31 9.81 -2.04 10.73
N SER A 32 8.94 -1.25 10.12
CA SER A 32 9.18 0.17 9.90
C SER A 32 8.25 1.09 10.69
N THR A 33 6.96 0.81 10.74
CA THR A 33 5.98 1.72 11.33
C THR A 33 4.66 1.00 11.64
N ALA A 34 3.85 1.61 12.48
CA ALA A 34 2.48 1.16 12.72
C ALA A 34 1.63 1.35 11.47
N PHE A 35 0.67 0.45 11.26
CA PHE A 35 -0.22 0.53 10.12
C PHE A 35 -1.55 -0.18 10.40
N VAL A 36 -2.56 0.14 9.60
CA VAL A 36 -3.86 -0.53 9.59
C VAL A 36 -4.26 -0.83 8.16
N VAL A 37 -4.85 -2.01 7.94
CA VAL A 37 -5.38 -2.41 6.63
C VAL A 37 -6.89 -2.26 6.62
N VAL A 38 -7.44 -1.65 5.58
CA VAL A 38 -8.89 -1.58 5.36
C VAL A 38 -9.22 -2.43 4.15
N THR A 39 -9.95 -3.52 4.34
CA THR A 39 -10.32 -4.46 3.28
C THR A 39 -11.78 -4.88 3.40
N PRO A 40 -12.52 -4.97 2.27
CA PRO A 40 -13.90 -5.45 2.33
C PRO A 40 -14.02 -6.98 2.47
N ASP A 41 -12.93 -7.72 2.28
CA ASP A 41 -12.94 -9.18 2.28
C ASP A 41 -12.76 -9.76 3.69
N PRO A 42 -13.82 -10.43 4.24
CA PRO A 42 -13.73 -11.01 5.59
C PRO A 42 -12.68 -12.11 5.74
N GLU A 43 -12.40 -12.89 4.68
CA GLU A 43 -11.38 -13.93 4.72
C GLU A 43 -9.98 -13.34 4.85
N THR A 44 -9.69 -12.32 4.06
CA THR A 44 -8.41 -11.59 4.15
C THR A 44 -8.26 -10.95 5.53
N ALA A 45 -9.31 -10.31 6.03
CA ALA A 45 -9.30 -9.68 7.36
C ALA A 45 -9.01 -10.72 8.45
N ALA A 46 -9.63 -11.89 8.39
CA ALA A 46 -9.41 -12.96 9.38
C ALA A 46 -7.96 -13.46 9.35
N ARG A 47 -7.38 -13.64 8.17
CA ARG A 47 -5.96 -14.05 8.04
C ARG A 47 -5.02 -13.02 8.63
N LEU A 48 -5.28 -11.73 8.40
CA LEU A 48 -4.46 -10.65 8.93
C LEU A 48 -4.59 -10.55 10.45
N GLN A 49 -5.79 -10.71 10.99
CA GLN A 49 -6.02 -10.72 12.44
C GLN A 49 -5.28 -11.85 13.14
N GLN A 50 -5.18 -13.02 12.52
CA GLN A 50 -4.40 -14.16 13.06
C GLN A 50 -2.90 -13.86 13.16
N ARG A 51 -2.42 -12.89 12.39
CA ARG A 51 -1.03 -12.42 12.39
C ARG A 51 -0.84 -11.18 13.26
N ASP A 52 -1.82 -10.84 14.09
CA ASP A 52 -1.82 -9.64 14.95
C ASP A 52 -1.71 -8.32 14.16
N ILE A 53 -2.19 -8.32 12.91
CA ILE A 53 -2.23 -7.12 12.08
C ILE A 53 -3.55 -6.41 12.30
N ALA A 54 -3.48 -5.09 12.50
CA ALA A 54 -4.65 -4.24 12.62
C ALA A 54 -5.42 -4.20 11.30
N VAL A 55 -6.71 -4.55 11.33
CA VAL A 55 -7.52 -4.57 10.12
C VAL A 55 -8.96 -4.11 10.41
N LEU A 56 -9.52 -3.34 9.48
CA LEU A 56 -10.93 -2.99 9.43
C LEU A 56 -11.56 -3.70 8.24
N THR A 57 -12.66 -4.40 8.49
CA THR A 57 -13.40 -5.11 7.43
C THR A 57 -14.52 -4.20 6.91
N ASP A 58 -14.19 -3.39 5.91
CA ASP A 58 -15.13 -2.46 5.30
C ASP A 58 -14.59 -1.97 3.95
N ASP A 59 -15.41 -1.23 3.22
CA ASP A 59 -15.05 -0.68 1.91
C ASP A 59 -14.10 0.52 2.07
N PRO A 60 -12.87 0.44 1.54
CA PRO A 60 -11.89 1.53 1.66
C PRO A 60 -12.25 2.78 0.85
N SER A 61 -13.29 2.75 0.01
CA SER A 61 -13.77 3.93 -0.71
C SER A 61 -14.80 4.74 0.08
N ASP A 62 -15.28 4.22 1.20
CA ASP A 62 -16.24 4.91 2.07
C ASP A 62 -15.53 5.77 3.11
N GLU A 63 -16.16 6.89 3.51
CA GLU A 63 -15.58 7.82 4.48
C GLU A 63 -15.46 7.23 5.88
N ALA A 64 -16.51 6.57 6.37
CA ALA A 64 -16.56 6.08 7.75
C ALA A 64 -15.42 5.11 8.11
N PRO A 65 -15.09 4.09 7.30
CA PRO A 65 -13.95 3.23 7.62
C PRO A 65 -12.62 3.95 7.61
N LEU A 66 -12.42 4.93 6.74
CA LEU A 66 -11.17 5.71 6.71
C LEU A 66 -11.05 6.61 7.95
N GLU A 67 -12.14 7.19 8.41
CA GLU A 67 -12.17 7.95 9.66
C GLU A 67 -11.84 7.05 10.85
N ARG A 68 -12.40 5.85 10.91
CA ARG A 68 -12.09 4.85 11.95
C ARG A 68 -10.64 4.38 11.88
N ALA A 69 -10.06 4.32 10.68
CA ALA A 69 -8.66 3.99 10.49
C ALA A 69 -7.70 5.12 10.89
N GLY A 70 -8.23 6.27 11.27
CA GLY A 70 -7.43 7.41 11.71
C GLY A 70 -6.76 8.17 10.57
N ILE A 71 -7.44 8.30 9.43
CA ILE A 71 -6.89 8.99 8.26
C ILE A 71 -6.44 10.43 8.57
N ASP A 72 -7.10 11.08 9.50
CA ASP A 72 -6.79 12.45 9.93
C ASP A 72 -5.47 12.54 10.73
N ARG A 73 -5.02 11.43 11.32
CA ARG A 73 -3.79 11.33 12.13
C ARG A 73 -2.70 10.52 11.47
N ALA A 74 -2.98 9.88 10.33
CA ALA A 74 -2.02 9.05 9.61
C ALA A 74 -0.99 9.89 8.87
N LYS A 75 0.19 9.34 8.68
CA LYS A 75 1.24 10.01 7.89
C LYS A 75 1.18 9.70 6.41
N ALA A 76 0.60 8.56 6.03
CA ALA A 76 0.55 8.15 4.63
C ALA A 76 -0.56 7.14 4.37
N VAL A 77 -0.95 7.07 3.12
CA VAL A 77 -1.90 6.09 2.58
C VAL A 77 -1.22 5.33 1.44
N VAL A 78 -1.40 4.02 1.41
CA VAL A 78 -0.95 3.17 0.30
C VAL A 78 -2.16 2.49 -0.33
N ALA A 79 -2.36 2.69 -1.63
CA ALA A 79 -3.42 2.06 -2.41
C ALA A 79 -2.77 1.20 -3.50
N ALA A 80 -2.83 -0.12 -3.36
CA ALA A 80 -2.12 -1.05 -4.24
C ALA A 80 -2.90 -2.36 -4.40
N THR A 81 -4.22 -2.27 -4.67
CA THR A 81 -5.01 -3.42 -5.06
C THR A 81 -4.78 -3.72 -6.54
N ASN A 82 -5.36 -4.80 -7.04
CA ASN A 82 -5.30 -5.12 -8.47
C ASN A 82 -6.40 -4.40 -9.27
N ASP A 83 -7.20 -3.56 -8.62
CA ASP A 83 -8.30 -2.81 -9.24
C ASP A 83 -8.03 -1.31 -9.16
N ASP A 84 -7.49 -0.74 -10.24
CA ASP A 84 -7.11 0.68 -10.30
C ASP A 84 -8.31 1.62 -10.15
N ALA A 85 -9.48 1.22 -10.62
CA ALA A 85 -10.71 2.02 -10.47
C ALA A 85 -11.14 2.12 -9.01
N GLN A 86 -11.10 1.02 -8.27
CA GLN A 86 -11.40 1.01 -6.84
C GLN A 86 -10.35 1.81 -6.06
N ASP A 87 -9.09 1.69 -6.43
CA ASP A 87 -8.02 2.48 -5.83
C ASP A 87 -8.24 3.98 -6.04
N ALA A 88 -8.66 4.38 -7.22
CA ALA A 88 -8.97 5.78 -7.51
C ALA A 88 -10.09 6.33 -6.61
N LEU A 89 -11.16 5.56 -6.41
CA LEU A 89 -12.25 5.95 -5.51
C LEU A 89 -11.78 6.08 -4.06
N ALA A 90 -10.99 5.12 -3.59
CA ALA A 90 -10.44 5.16 -2.23
C ALA A 90 -9.49 6.36 -2.03
N ILE A 91 -8.67 6.68 -3.03
CA ILE A 91 -7.77 7.84 -3.02
C ILE A 91 -8.56 9.14 -2.97
N LEU A 92 -9.62 9.25 -3.78
CA LEU A 92 -10.50 10.43 -3.75
C LEU A 92 -11.08 10.66 -2.36
N THR A 93 -11.57 9.61 -1.71
CA THR A 93 -12.14 9.69 -0.38
C THR A 93 -11.07 10.08 0.65
N ALA A 94 -9.89 9.44 0.60
CA ALA A 94 -8.79 9.75 1.51
C ALA A 94 -8.35 11.21 1.38
N ARG A 95 -8.21 11.70 0.16
CA ARG A 95 -7.80 13.10 -0.08
C ARG A 95 -8.85 14.08 0.40
N ALA A 96 -10.12 13.77 0.27
CA ALA A 96 -11.21 14.61 0.77
C ALA A 96 -11.19 14.70 2.31
N LEU A 97 -10.83 13.61 2.99
CA LEU A 97 -10.77 13.57 4.46
C LEU A 97 -9.50 14.17 5.04
N ASN A 98 -8.38 14.14 4.29
CA ASN A 98 -7.12 14.73 4.74
C ASN A 98 -6.36 15.29 3.53
N ALA A 99 -6.44 16.60 3.36
CA ALA A 99 -5.84 17.31 2.22
C ALA A 99 -4.32 17.24 2.20
N ASP A 100 -3.68 17.04 3.33
CA ASP A 100 -2.22 17.11 3.49
C ASP A 100 -1.53 15.74 3.58
N ILE A 101 -2.29 14.65 3.66
CA ILE A 101 -1.71 13.32 3.79
C ILE A 101 -0.97 12.91 2.51
N ARG A 102 0.15 12.20 2.70
CA ARG A 102 0.87 11.62 1.56
C ARG A 102 0.15 10.37 1.07
N ILE A 103 -0.20 10.35 -0.21
CA ILE A 103 -0.87 9.21 -0.84
C ILE A 103 0.02 8.64 -1.92
N VAL A 104 0.32 7.35 -1.82
CA VAL A 104 1.06 6.61 -2.85
C VAL A 104 0.19 5.47 -3.38
N ALA A 105 0.32 5.19 -4.66
CA ALA A 105 -0.48 4.16 -5.30
C ALA A 105 0.34 3.36 -6.31
N ALA A 106 -0.10 2.13 -6.56
CA ALA A 106 0.44 1.31 -7.63
C ALA A 106 -0.63 1.15 -8.71
N ALA A 107 -0.28 1.45 -9.97
CA ALA A 107 -1.16 1.24 -11.11
C ALA A 107 -0.87 -0.12 -11.75
N THR A 108 -1.90 -0.92 -11.96
CA THR A 108 -1.79 -2.18 -12.70
C THR A 108 -1.57 -1.92 -14.18
N ASP A 109 -2.30 -0.95 -14.73
CA ASP A 109 -2.15 -0.53 -16.11
C ASP A 109 -1.47 0.84 -16.19
N ARG A 110 -0.49 0.95 -17.09
CA ARG A 110 0.24 2.20 -17.30
C ARG A 110 -0.69 3.37 -17.63
N GLU A 111 -1.77 3.09 -18.34
CA GLU A 111 -2.76 4.11 -18.73
C GLU A 111 -3.45 4.76 -17.52
N ASN A 112 -3.48 4.07 -16.37
CA ASN A 112 -4.16 4.53 -15.18
C ASN A 112 -3.28 5.38 -14.25
N VAL A 113 -1.99 5.53 -14.56
CA VAL A 113 -1.05 6.31 -13.73
C VAL A 113 -1.56 7.75 -13.56
N GLU A 114 -1.89 8.42 -14.66
CA GLU A 114 -2.39 9.80 -14.59
C GLU A 114 -3.76 9.91 -13.93
N LYS A 115 -4.62 8.90 -14.09
CA LYS A 115 -5.93 8.87 -13.44
C LYS A 115 -5.80 8.80 -11.92
N LEU A 116 -4.87 7.99 -11.41
CA LEU A 116 -4.62 7.88 -9.98
C LEU A 116 -4.02 9.17 -9.41
N ARG A 117 -3.14 9.84 -10.17
CA ARG A 117 -2.63 11.15 -9.77
C ARG A 117 -3.74 12.20 -9.71
N ARG A 118 -4.61 12.23 -10.69
CA ARG A 118 -5.76 13.16 -10.70
C ARG A 118 -6.74 12.88 -9.57
N ALA A 119 -6.87 11.62 -9.16
CA ALA A 119 -7.68 11.25 -8.01
C ALA A 119 -7.11 11.81 -6.69
N GLY A 120 -5.81 12.09 -6.64
CA GLY A 120 -5.18 12.68 -5.47
C GLY A 120 -3.89 12.01 -5.00
N ALA A 121 -3.39 10.99 -5.71
CA ALA A 121 -2.13 10.34 -5.33
C ALA A 121 -0.94 11.26 -5.62
N ASP A 122 -0.04 11.40 -4.66
CA ASP A 122 1.19 12.17 -4.80
C ASP A 122 2.23 11.44 -5.63
N THR A 123 2.30 10.12 -5.49
CA THR A 123 3.22 9.26 -6.23
C THR A 123 2.47 8.05 -6.73
N VAL A 124 2.62 7.74 -8.01
CA VAL A 124 2.05 6.53 -8.61
C VAL A 124 3.19 5.74 -9.25
N ILE A 125 3.28 4.47 -8.89
CA ILE A 125 4.27 3.53 -9.40
C ILE A 125 3.56 2.51 -10.28
N SER A 126 4.17 2.14 -11.41
CA SER A 126 3.72 1.01 -12.22
C SER A 126 4.72 -0.14 -12.03
N PRO A 127 4.43 -1.12 -11.17
CA PRO A 127 5.35 -2.23 -10.90
C PRO A 127 5.67 -3.06 -12.14
N ALA A 128 4.69 -3.25 -13.03
CA ALA A 128 4.89 -3.99 -14.27
C ALA A 128 5.91 -3.31 -15.19
N VAL A 129 5.85 -1.99 -15.30
CA VAL A 129 6.82 -1.22 -16.12
C VAL A 129 8.23 -1.32 -15.52
N ILE A 130 8.33 -1.16 -14.19
CA ILE A 130 9.62 -1.26 -13.49
C ILE A 130 10.19 -2.67 -13.63
N GLY A 131 9.36 -3.68 -13.35
CA GLY A 131 9.77 -5.08 -13.45
C GLY A 131 10.18 -5.46 -14.87
N GLY A 132 9.44 -5.04 -15.89
CA GLY A 132 9.77 -5.27 -17.29
C GLY A 132 11.11 -4.63 -17.67
N HIS A 133 11.35 -3.41 -17.23
CA HIS A 133 12.61 -2.72 -17.45
C HIS A 133 13.80 -3.48 -16.84
N LEU A 134 13.68 -3.87 -15.59
CA LEU A 134 14.73 -4.62 -14.88
C LEU A 134 15.01 -5.98 -15.53
N LEU A 135 13.95 -6.68 -15.95
CA LEU A 135 14.09 -7.99 -16.61
C LEU A 135 14.86 -7.87 -17.93
N VAL A 136 14.54 -6.86 -18.75
CA VAL A 136 15.23 -6.64 -20.01
C VAL A 136 16.69 -6.24 -19.78
N GLN A 137 16.96 -5.34 -18.84
CA GLN A 137 18.33 -4.93 -18.52
C GLN A 137 19.17 -6.12 -18.04
N SER A 138 18.59 -6.99 -17.22
CA SER A 138 19.26 -8.22 -16.76
C SER A 138 19.51 -9.19 -17.91
N ALA A 139 18.54 -9.37 -18.81
CA ALA A 139 18.68 -10.24 -19.98
C ALA A 139 19.77 -9.77 -20.94
N LEU A 140 19.97 -8.45 -21.04
CA LEU A 140 21.01 -7.86 -21.88
C LEU A 140 22.39 -7.79 -21.20
N GLY A 141 22.50 -8.29 -19.96
CA GLY A 141 23.76 -8.35 -19.22
C GLY A 141 24.29 -6.99 -18.78
N ARG A 142 23.42 -6.03 -18.50
CA ARG A 142 23.79 -4.70 -18.00
C ARG A 142 24.00 -4.77 -16.49
N GLU A 143 25.24 -4.84 -16.06
CA GLU A 143 25.69 -5.13 -14.70
C GLU A 143 25.09 -4.26 -13.60
N GLY A 144 24.82 -3.00 -13.86
CA GLY A 144 24.31 -2.06 -12.84
C GLY A 144 22.90 -2.43 -12.32
N MET A 145 22.04 -3.01 -13.15
CA MET A 145 20.66 -3.36 -12.78
C MET A 145 20.58 -4.68 -12.03
N GLU A 146 21.40 -5.66 -12.39
CA GLU A 146 21.50 -6.93 -11.67
C GLU A 146 21.98 -6.70 -10.24
N ASN A 147 22.96 -5.85 -10.05
CA ASN A 147 23.51 -5.52 -8.73
C ASN A 147 22.47 -4.84 -7.83
N ILE A 148 21.62 -4.00 -8.39
CA ILE A 148 20.54 -3.34 -7.62
C ILE A 148 19.51 -4.39 -7.16
N ALA A 149 19.07 -5.29 -8.03
CA ALA A 149 18.11 -6.33 -7.69
C ALA A 149 18.66 -7.29 -6.64
N ASP A 150 19.90 -7.73 -6.81
CA ASP A 150 20.58 -8.62 -5.87
C ASP A 150 20.77 -7.94 -4.51
N HIS A 151 21.13 -6.68 -4.50
CA HIS A 151 21.32 -5.91 -3.27
C HIS A 151 20.02 -5.77 -2.47
N LEU A 152 18.91 -5.55 -3.14
CA LEU A 152 17.59 -5.47 -2.48
C LEU A 152 17.18 -6.81 -1.87
N LEU A 153 17.47 -7.93 -2.54
CA LEU A 153 17.21 -9.27 -2.02
C LEU A 153 18.13 -9.61 -0.85
N ASP A 154 19.41 -9.29 -0.94
CA ASP A 154 20.40 -9.55 0.11
C ASP A 154 20.08 -8.78 1.40
N ILE A 155 19.62 -7.53 1.30
CA ILE A 155 19.21 -6.74 2.47
C ILE A 155 18.06 -7.44 3.20
N ARG A 156 17.11 -8.02 2.47
CA ARG A 156 15.98 -8.75 3.08
C ARG A 156 16.45 -10.00 3.82
N ASP A 157 17.39 -10.73 3.24
CA ASP A 157 17.93 -11.94 3.86
C ASP A 157 18.73 -11.65 5.14
N GLU A 158 19.37 -10.49 5.23
CA GLU A 158 20.08 -10.05 6.44
C GLU A 158 19.14 -9.66 7.58
N ASP A 159 17.97 -9.09 7.25
CA ASP A 159 16.96 -8.68 8.24
C ASP A 159 16.17 -9.89 8.79
N ASP A 160 16.15 -11.01 8.10
CA ASP A 160 15.49 -12.25 8.52
C ASP A 160 16.36 -13.13 9.47
N LEU A 161 17.56 -12.71 9.77
CA LEU A 161 18.50 -13.37 10.69
C LEU A 161 18.50 -12.67 12.04
#